data_c959967b4dd1f9f531a1e7b043cd2058
#
_entry.id   c959967b4dd1f9f531a1e7b043cd2058
#
_cell.length_a   1.000
_cell.length_b   1.000
_cell.length_c   1.000
_cell.angle_alpha   90.00
_cell.angle_beta   90.00
_cell.angle_gamma   90.00
#
_symmetry.space_group_name_H-M   'P 1'
#
loop_
_entity.id
_entity.type
_entity.pdbx_description
1 polymer ?
#
loop_
_entity_poly.entity_id
_entity_poly.type
_entity_poly.pdbx_seq_one_letter_code
_entity_poly.pdbx_strand_id
1 'polypeptide(L)'
;MKIAIVCYPTFGGSGVVATELGLELARKGHEIHFITYRQPVRLALLNSNVHYHEVNVPEYPLFHYQPYELALSSKLVDMVKLYKIELMHVHYAIPHAYAGYMAKQMLKSEGINIPMVTTLHGTDITLVGNHPVYKPAVTFSINKSDIVTSVSQSLKEDTLSRFKIKKEIHVIP
;
A
#
# COMPACT_ATOMS: atom_id res chain seq x y z
N MET A 1 4.06 -16.39 -7.06
CA MET A 1 3.57 -15.06 -7.47
C MET A 1 4.62 -14.01 -7.13
N LYS A 2 4.64 -12.93 -7.90
CA LYS A 2 5.44 -11.73 -7.64
C LYS A 2 4.54 -10.65 -7.03
N ILE A 3 4.85 -10.22 -5.82
CA ILE A 3 3.98 -9.37 -5.01
C ILE A 3 4.72 -8.09 -4.64
N ALA A 4 4.14 -6.92 -4.94
CA ALA A 4 4.60 -5.66 -4.40
C ALA A 4 3.95 -5.41 -3.03
N ILE A 5 4.76 -5.07 -2.03
CA ILE A 5 4.30 -4.62 -0.71
C ILE A 5 4.66 -3.15 -0.53
N VAL A 6 3.65 -2.33 -0.28
CA VAL A 6 3.80 -0.90 0.00
C VAL A 6 3.40 -0.63 1.44
N CYS A 7 4.29 -0.06 2.23
CA CYS A 7 4.05 0.18 3.65
C CYS A 7 4.88 1.36 4.16
N TYR A 8 4.59 1.81 5.38
CA TYR A 8 5.50 2.68 6.11
C TYR A 8 6.67 1.87 6.69
N PRO A 9 7.92 2.29 6.48
CA PRO A 9 9.10 1.58 6.99
C PRO A 9 9.37 1.88 8.48
N THR A 10 8.35 1.75 9.34
CA THR A 10 8.39 2.13 10.76
C THR A 10 8.79 0.96 11.66
N PHE A 11 9.29 1.30 12.86
CA PHE A 11 9.73 0.32 13.89
C PHE A 11 8.59 -0.46 14.55
N GLY A 12 7.35 0.00 14.43
CA GLY A 12 6.20 -0.61 15.09
C GLY A 12 4.95 -0.65 14.23
N GLY A 13 3.92 -1.28 14.74
CA GLY A 13 2.59 -1.33 14.14
C GLY A 13 2.59 -1.86 12.71
N SER A 14 2.07 -1.07 11.80
CA SER A 14 1.86 -1.46 10.41
C SER A 14 3.11 -1.84 9.64
N GLY A 15 4.24 -1.17 9.90
CA GLY A 15 5.50 -1.47 9.24
C GLY A 15 6.02 -2.87 9.57
N VAL A 16 5.87 -3.27 10.83
CA VAL A 16 6.22 -4.63 11.28
C VAL A 16 5.29 -5.65 10.67
N VAL A 17 3.98 -5.44 10.73
CA VAL A 17 2.98 -6.36 10.15
C VAL A 17 3.24 -6.58 8.66
N ALA A 18 3.44 -5.50 7.91
CA ALA A 18 3.72 -5.58 6.48
C ALA A 18 5.02 -6.33 6.17
N THR A 19 6.06 -6.07 6.95
CA THR A 19 7.37 -6.70 6.75
C THR A 19 7.33 -8.20 7.08
N GLU A 20 6.77 -8.58 8.22
CA GLU A 20 6.64 -9.99 8.62
C GLU A 20 5.75 -10.77 7.65
N LEU A 21 4.65 -10.17 7.18
CA LEU A 21 3.80 -10.77 6.14
C LEU A 21 4.60 -11.04 4.86
N GLY A 22 5.37 -10.06 4.39
CA GLY A 22 6.18 -10.22 3.19
C GLY A 22 7.25 -11.29 3.34
N LEU A 23 7.92 -11.35 4.49
CA LEU A 23 8.92 -12.37 4.78
C LEU A 23 8.29 -13.77 4.84
N GLU A 24 7.10 -13.91 5.41
CA GLU A 24 6.38 -15.19 5.46
C GLU A 24 5.91 -15.63 4.07
N LEU A 25 5.42 -14.71 3.26
CA LEU A 25 5.08 -14.99 1.87
C LEU A 25 6.32 -15.42 1.05
N ALA A 26 7.47 -14.81 1.30
CA ALA A 26 8.73 -15.22 0.67
C ALA A 26 9.15 -16.63 1.08
N ARG A 27 8.99 -17.02 2.36
CA ARG A 27 9.22 -18.41 2.82
C ARG A 27 8.29 -19.42 2.15
N LYS A 28 7.10 -18.98 1.74
CA LYS A 28 6.13 -19.80 0.98
C LYS A 28 6.42 -19.82 -0.53
N GLY A 29 7.53 -19.26 -0.97
CA GLY A 29 7.99 -19.31 -2.36
C GLY A 29 7.45 -18.19 -3.25
N HIS A 30 6.91 -17.12 -2.69
CA HIS A 30 6.56 -15.91 -3.43
C HIS A 30 7.79 -15.00 -3.57
N GLU A 31 7.87 -14.25 -4.65
CA GLU A 31 8.86 -13.19 -4.86
C GLU A 31 8.26 -11.86 -4.36
N ILE A 32 8.91 -11.22 -3.42
CA ILE A 32 8.39 -10.05 -2.70
C ILE A 32 9.22 -8.81 -3.03
N HIS A 33 8.54 -7.76 -3.44
CA HIS A 33 9.11 -6.45 -3.75
C HIS A 33 8.58 -5.41 -2.78
N PHE A 34 9.38 -5.02 -1.80
CA PHE A 34 9.05 -3.89 -0.92
C PHE A 34 9.32 -2.58 -1.65
N ILE A 35 8.31 -1.72 -1.76
CA ILE A 35 8.37 -0.43 -2.43
C ILE A 35 8.01 0.64 -1.40
N THR A 36 9.02 1.32 -0.86
CA THR A 36 8.89 2.30 0.22
C THR A 36 9.94 3.40 0.09
N TYR A 37 9.79 4.50 0.84
CA TYR A 37 10.76 5.60 0.82
C TYR A 37 12.03 5.35 1.66
N ARG A 38 12.07 4.25 2.42
CA ARG A 38 13.23 3.78 3.19
C ARG A 38 13.10 2.27 3.40
N GLN A 39 14.20 1.57 3.54
CA GLN A 39 14.17 0.14 3.84
C GLN A 39 13.43 -0.11 5.17
N PRO A 40 12.44 -1.02 5.18
CA PRO A 40 11.76 -1.41 6.42
C PRO A 40 12.75 -1.98 7.44
N VAL A 41 12.57 -1.60 8.70
CA VAL A 41 13.55 -1.85 9.77
C VAL A 41 13.87 -3.32 9.99
N ARG A 42 12.88 -4.21 9.84
CA ARG A 42 13.05 -5.65 10.02
C ARG A 42 13.35 -6.40 8.73
N LEU A 43 13.54 -5.67 7.63
CA LEU A 43 13.79 -6.29 6.35
C LEU A 43 15.22 -6.78 6.25
N ALA A 44 15.43 -8.08 6.42
CA ALA A 44 16.70 -8.74 6.13
C ALA A 44 16.68 -9.19 4.65
N LEU A 45 17.55 -8.58 3.84
CA LEU A 45 17.70 -8.92 2.42
C LEU A 45 18.55 -10.19 2.17
N LEU A 46 18.53 -11.12 3.13
CA LEU A 46 19.27 -12.39 3.03
C LEU A 46 18.53 -13.46 2.22
N ASN A 47 17.26 -13.21 1.89
CA ASN A 47 16.45 -14.12 1.09
C ASN A 47 16.47 -13.65 -0.36
N SER A 48 16.86 -14.52 -1.28
CA SER A 48 16.91 -14.23 -2.72
C SER A 48 15.55 -13.84 -3.34
N ASN A 49 14.44 -14.18 -2.66
CA ASN A 49 13.09 -13.86 -3.10
C ASN A 49 12.56 -12.53 -2.52
N VAL A 50 13.41 -11.76 -1.84
CA VAL A 50 13.01 -10.48 -1.22
C VAL A 50 13.84 -9.34 -1.79
N HIS A 51 13.16 -8.37 -2.36
CA HIS A 51 13.75 -7.20 -3.01
C HIS A 51 13.26 -5.92 -2.35
N TYR A 52 14.10 -4.90 -2.34
CA TYR A 52 13.76 -3.56 -1.86
C TYR A 52 13.96 -2.53 -2.96
N HIS A 53 12.98 -1.65 -3.11
CA HIS A 53 12.99 -0.57 -4.09
C HIS A 53 12.65 0.75 -3.41
N GLU A 54 13.58 1.67 -3.42
CA GLU A 54 13.38 2.98 -2.80
C GLU A 54 12.53 3.90 -3.68
N VAL A 55 11.60 4.59 -3.04
CA VAL A 55 10.81 5.66 -3.64
C VAL A 55 11.49 6.98 -3.30
N ASN A 56 12.17 7.55 -4.27
CA ASN A 56 12.79 8.86 -4.15
C ASN A 56 11.82 9.95 -4.61
N VAL A 57 11.66 10.98 -3.80
CA VAL A 57 10.90 12.18 -4.16
C VAL A 57 11.90 13.27 -4.49
N PRO A 58 12.06 13.64 -5.78
CA PRO A 58 12.99 14.69 -6.16
C PRO A 58 12.53 16.04 -5.60
N GLU A 59 13.48 16.83 -5.12
CA GLU A 59 13.22 18.20 -4.74
C GLU A 59 12.99 19.06 -6.00
N TYR A 60 11.94 19.87 -5.98
CA TYR A 60 11.65 20.83 -7.03
C TYR A 60 11.22 22.16 -6.40
N PRO A 61 11.85 23.29 -6.76
CA PRO A 61 11.66 24.57 -6.07
C PRO A 61 10.20 25.07 -6.01
N LEU A 62 9.37 24.69 -6.97
CA LEU A 62 7.95 25.08 -6.99
C LEU A 62 7.05 24.16 -6.16
N PHE A 63 7.56 23.04 -5.65
CA PHE A 63 6.81 22.18 -4.76
C PHE A 63 7.01 22.64 -3.31
N HIS A 64 5.99 23.30 -2.75
CA HIS A 64 5.96 23.64 -1.31
C HIS A 64 5.69 22.43 -0.41
N TYR A 65 5.49 21.24 -0.99
CA TYR A 65 5.26 19.96 -0.33
C TYR A 65 5.96 18.86 -1.14
N GLN A 66 6.23 17.74 -0.48
CA GLN A 66 6.81 16.57 -1.18
C GLN A 66 5.68 15.72 -1.78
N PRO A 67 5.57 15.60 -3.11
CA PRO A 67 4.50 14.85 -3.77
C PRO A 67 4.81 13.34 -3.75
N TYR A 68 4.82 12.75 -2.56
CA TYR A 68 5.16 11.34 -2.35
C TYR A 68 4.23 10.40 -3.13
N GLU A 69 2.94 10.69 -3.16
CA GLU A 69 1.93 9.86 -3.86
C GLU A 69 2.19 9.78 -5.37
N LEU A 70 2.66 10.88 -5.98
CA LEU A 70 3.03 10.91 -7.38
C LEU A 70 4.29 10.06 -7.64
N ALA A 71 5.31 10.22 -6.80
CA ALA A 71 6.54 9.44 -6.91
C ALA A 71 6.27 7.94 -6.67
N LEU A 72 5.46 7.59 -5.67
CA LEU A 72 5.09 6.22 -5.38
C LEU A 72 4.29 5.59 -6.51
N SER A 73 3.28 6.27 -7.04
CA SER A 73 2.47 5.73 -8.14
C SER A 73 3.30 5.49 -9.40
N SER A 74 4.21 6.40 -9.75
CA SER A 74 5.13 6.23 -10.87
C SER A 74 6.10 5.07 -10.63
N LYS A 75 6.68 4.98 -9.43
CA LYS A 75 7.58 3.89 -9.06
C LYS A 75 6.88 2.52 -9.13
N LEU A 76 5.63 2.44 -8.69
CA LEU A 76 4.81 1.21 -8.79
C LEU A 76 4.63 0.78 -10.24
N VAL A 77 4.33 1.71 -11.15
CA VAL A 77 4.22 1.40 -12.59
C VAL A 77 5.51 0.81 -13.12
N ASP A 78 6.65 1.45 -12.84
CA ASP A 78 7.95 0.97 -13.30
C ASP A 78 8.27 -0.43 -12.75
N MET A 79 8.04 -0.66 -11.45
CA MET A 79 8.33 -1.95 -10.82
C MET A 79 7.43 -3.06 -11.33
N VAL A 80 6.14 -2.79 -11.52
CA VAL A 80 5.18 -3.76 -12.10
C VAL A 80 5.65 -4.17 -13.50
N LYS A 81 6.04 -3.23 -14.33
CA LYS A 81 6.50 -3.50 -15.71
C LYS A 81 7.83 -4.25 -15.73
N LEU A 82 8.80 -3.81 -14.93
CA LEU A 82 10.16 -4.35 -14.93
C LEU A 82 10.21 -5.78 -14.37
N TYR A 83 9.57 -6.00 -13.23
CA TYR A 83 9.63 -7.29 -12.52
C TYR A 83 8.45 -8.21 -12.82
N LYS A 84 7.46 -7.75 -13.61
CA LYS A 84 6.22 -8.51 -13.89
C LYS A 84 5.45 -8.86 -12.62
N ILE A 85 5.29 -7.86 -11.75
CA ILE A 85 4.53 -8.01 -10.50
C ILE A 85 3.07 -8.34 -10.83
N GLU A 86 2.52 -9.29 -10.11
CA GLU A 86 1.18 -9.86 -10.35
C GLU A 86 0.12 -9.37 -9.37
N LEU A 87 0.55 -8.81 -8.22
CA LEU A 87 -0.32 -8.32 -7.15
C LEU A 87 0.33 -7.14 -6.44
N MET A 88 -0.43 -6.09 -6.16
CA MET A 88 -0.04 -5.03 -5.22
C MET A 88 -0.76 -5.25 -3.90
N HIS A 89 -0.02 -5.33 -2.79
CA HIS A 89 -0.54 -5.32 -1.45
C HIS A 89 -0.08 -4.03 -0.76
N VAL A 90 -1.00 -3.12 -0.55
CA VAL A 90 -0.73 -1.82 0.04
C VAL A 90 -1.30 -1.75 1.46
N HIS A 91 -0.52 -1.19 2.36
CA HIS A 91 -0.89 -0.95 3.74
C HIS A 91 -1.24 0.52 3.92
N TYR A 92 -2.42 0.82 4.47
CA TYR A 92 -3.09 2.12 4.58
C TYR A 92 -3.91 2.55 3.35
N ALA A 93 -5.09 3.10 3.64
CA ALA A 93 -5.97 3.69 2.63
C ALA A 93 -5.33 4.92 1.96
N ILE A 94 -4.64 5.74 2.74
CA ILE A 94 -3.84 6.88 2.27
C ILE A 94 -2.47 6.88 2.95
N PRO A 95 -1.40 7.26 2.26
CA PRO A 95 -1.34 7.60 0.84
C PRO A 95 -1.27 6.38 -0.09
N HIS A 96 -1.07 5.17 0.47
CA HIS A 96 -0.59 4.01 -0.29
C HIS A 96 -1.66 3.42 -1.23
N ALA A 97 -2.91 3.19 -0.76
CA ALA A 97 -3.95 2.68 -1.65
C ALA A 97 -4.38 3.72 -2.70
N TYR A 98 -4.32 5.01 -2.35
CA TYR A 98 -4.54 6.08 -3.32
C TYR A 98 -3.50 6.02 -4.44
N ALA A 99 -2.21 6.01 -4.10
CA ALA A 99 -1.11 5.91 -5.06
C ALA A 99 -1.16 4.59 -5.85
N GLY A 100 -1.47 3.47 -5.19
CA GLY A 100 -1.66 2.18 -5.82
C GLY A 100 -2.78 2.17 -6.85
N TYR A 101 -3.91 2.81 -6.55
CA TYR A 101 -5.00 2.95 -7.52
C TYR A 101 -4.58 3.80 -8.72
N MET A 102 -3.85 4.89 -8.52
CA MET A 102 -3.33 5.71 -9.62
C MET A 102 -2.36 4.91 -10.50
N ALA A 103 -1.48 4.12 -9.90
CA ALA A 103 -0.62 3.18 -10.63
C ALA A 103 -1.45 2.18 -11.46
N LYS A 104 -2.52 1.61 -10.88
CA LYS A 104 -3.45 0.73 -11.62
C LYS A 104 -4.05 1.42 -12.85
N GLN A 105 -4.44 2.69 -12.74
CA GLN A 105 -5.03 3.42 -13.87
C GLN A 105 -3.99 3.67 -14.97
N MET A 106 -2.76 4.05 -14.61
CA MET A 106 -1.66 4.21 -15.57
C MET A 106 -1.34 2.88 -16.28
N LEU A 107 -1.21 1.79 -15.53
CA LEU A 107 -0.98 0.46 -16.10
C LEU A 107 -2.12 0.00 -17.00
N LYS A 108 -3.36 0.25 -16.60
CA LYS A 108 -4.55 -0.09 -17.38
C LYS A 108 -4.59 0.63 -18.73
N SER A 109 -4.13 1.88 -18.80
CA SER A 109 -4.03 2.62 -20.07
C SER A 109 -3.02 2.01 -21.04
N GLU A 110 -2.09 1.20 -20.52
CA GLU A 110 -1.12 0.42 -21.29
C GLU A 110 -1.53 -1.07 -21.46
N GLY A 111 -2.77 -1.44 -21.12
CA GLY A 111 -3.30 -2.79 -21.26
C GLY A 111 -2.91 -3.76 -20.13
N ILE A 112 -2.28 -3.27 -19.05
CA ILE A 112 -1.84 -4.09 -17.91
C ILE A 112 -2.87 -3.97 -16.78
N ASN A 113 -3.48 -5.11 -16.41
CA ASN A 113 -4.40 -5.18 -15.28
C ASN A 113 -3.73 -5.87 -14.11
N ILE A 114 -3.71 -5.21 -12.94
CA ILE A 114 -3.13 -5.74 -11.70
C ILE A 114 -4.11 -5.60 -10.55
N PRO A 115 -4.37 -6.67 -9.77
CA PRO A 115 -5.18 -6.59 -8.56
C PRO A 115 -4.45 -5.87 -7.42
N MET A 116 -5.23 -5.24 -6.54
CA MET A 116 -4.73 -4.53 -5.37
C MET A 116 -5.49 -4.94 -4.10
N VAL A 117 -4.75 -5.42 -3.11
CA VAL A 117 -5.22 -5.64 -1.74
C VAL A 117 -4.84 -4.42 -0.90
N THR A 118 -5.75 -3.95 -0.07
CA THR A 118 -5.48 -2.87 0.89
C THR A 118 -5.74 -3.35 2.31
N THR A 119 -4.72 -3.25 3.18
CA THR A 119 -4.85 -3.52 4.61
C THR A 119 -4.95 -2.22 5.39
N LEU A 120 -6.03 -2.07 6.17
CA LEU A 120 -6.27 -0.93 7.06
C LEU A 120 -5.61 -1.19 8.43
N HIS A 121 -4.99 -0.15 9.01
CA HIS A 121 -4.21 -0.28 10.23
C HIS A 121 -4.71 0.57 11.42
N GLY A 122 -5.58 1.53 11.20
CA GLY A 122 -6.20 2.33 12.26
C GLY A 122 -5.95 3.83 12.10
N THR A 123 -4.71 4.32 12.07
CA THR A 123 -4.42 5.76 11.95
C THR A 123 -4.96 6.36 10.66
N ASP A 124 -4.99 5.60 9.58
CA ASP A 124 -5.60 5.97 8.31
C ASP A 124 -7.14 6.09 8.38
N ILE A 125 -7.75 5.56 9.42
CA ILE A 125 -9.20 5.55 9.63
C ILE A 125 -9.60 6.50 10.77
N THR A 126 -9.02 6.32 11.95
CA THR A 126 -9.47 6.98 13.18
C THR A 126 -8.85 8.35 13.42
N LEU A 127 -7.67 8.61 12.86
CA LEU A 127 -6.94 9.86 13.00
C LEU A 127 -6.96 10.65 11.69
N VAL A 128 -6.00 10.40 10.82
CA VAL A 128 -5.80 11.17 9.58
C VAL A 128 -7.01 11.07 8.66
N GLY A 129 -7.51 9.86 8.46
CA GLY A 129 -8.64 9.60 7.55
C GLY A 129 -9.96 10.22 7.99
N ASN A 130 -10.11 10.47 9.28
CA ASN A 130 -11.32 11.12 9.81
C ASN A 130 -11.33 12.64 9.59
N HIS A 131 -10.19 13.24 9.25
CA HIS A 131 -10.13 14.68 8.96
C HIS A 131 -10.91 14.99 7.67
N PRO A 132 -11.77 16.03 7.65
CA PRO A 132 -12.62 16.35 6.50
C PRO A 132 -11.88 16.46 5.16
N VAL A 133 -10.64 16.98 5.20
CA VAL A 133 -9.78 17.15 4.01
C VAL A 133 -9.41 15.83 3.39
N TYR A 134 -9.18 14.76 4.18
CA TYR A 134 -8.74 13.46 3.69
C TYR A 134 -9.86 12.43 3.53
N LYS A 135 -11.00 12.67 4.16
CA LYS A 135 -12.12 11.72 4.17
C LYS A 135 -12.59 11.30 2.77
N PRO A 136 -12.70 12.19 1.76
CA PRO A 136 -13.04 11.79 0.40
C PRO A 136 -12.01 10.85 -0.21
N ALA A 137 -10.71 11.12 -0.03
CA ALA A 137 -9.63 10.29 -0.56
C ALA A 137 -9.60 8.90 0.10
N VAL A 138 -9.79 8.82 1.42
CA VAL A 138 -9.87 7.54 2.16
C VAL A 138 -11.05 6.71 1.67
N THR A 139 -12.25 7.31 1.60
CA THR A 139 -13.46 6.63 1.11
C THR A 139 -13.27 6.11 -0.31
N PHE A 140 -12.69 6.92 -1.18
CA PHE A 140 -12.41 6.55 -2.56
C PHE A 140 -11.41 5.39 -2.63
N SER A 141 -10.29 5.48 -1.94
CA SER A 141 -9.21 4.49 -2.01
C SER A 141 -9.67 3.12 -1.53
N ILE A 142 -10.41 3.05 -0.42
CA ILE A 142 -10.99 1.80 0.09
C ILE A 142 -11.96 1.20 -0.94
N ASN A 143 -12.87 2.01 -1.51
CA ASN A 143 -13.85 1.52 -2.48
C ASN A 143 -13.23 1.11 -3.83
N LYS A 144 -12.03 1.56 -4.15
CA LYS A 144 -11.29 1.23 -5.39
C LYS A 144 -10.32 0.07 -5.26
N SER A 145 -10.09 -0.41 -4.05
CA SER A 145 -9.33 -1.64 -3.81
C SER A 145 -10.12 -2.86 -4.31
N ASP A 146 -9.43 -3.90 -4.77
CA ASP A 146 -10.08 -5.14 -5.19
C ASP A 146 -10.50 -5.95 -3.96
N ILE A 147 -9.61 -6.05 -2.96
CA ILE A 147 -9.87 -6.65 -1.66
C ILE A 147 -9.45 -5.67 -0.57
N VAL A 148 -10.22 -5.62 0.51
CA VAL A 148 -9.90 -4.81 1.69
C VAL A 148 -9.82 -5.70 2.91
N THR A 149 -8.75 -5.54 3.68
CA THR A 149 -8.58 -6.23 4.97
C THR A 149 -8.39 -5.24 6.10
N SER A 150 -8.72 -5.63 7.31
CA SER A 150 -8.44 -4.88 8.53
C SER A 150 -7.80 -5.78 9.59
N VAL A 151 -6.97 -5.19 10.43
CA VAL A 151 -6.24 -5.91 11.49
C VAL A 151 -7.09 -6.26 12.70
N SER A 152 -8.34 -5.80 12.77
CA SER A 152 -9.26 -6.14 13.84
C SER A 152 -10.72 -5.93 13.45
N GLN A 153 -11.61 -6.60 14.16
CA GLN A 153 -13.05 -6.42 14.02
C GLN A 153 -13.47 -4.98 14.40
N SER A 154 -12.90 -4.44 15.47
CA SER A 154 -13.17 -3.05 15.89
C SER A 154 -12.81 -2.05 14.80
N LEU A 155 -11.66 -2.21 14.13
CA LEU A 155 -11.26 -1.32 13.03
C LEU A 155 -12.21 -1.43 11.83
N LYS A 156 -12.68 -2.64 11.50
CA LYS A 156 -13.70 -2.83 10.47
C LYS A 156 -14.98 -2.04 10.81
N GLU A 157 -15.48 -2.16 12.05
CA GLU A 157 -16.68 -1.47 12.51
C GLU A 157 -16.50 0.05 12.48
N ASP A 158 -15.37 0.55 12.98
CA ASP A 158 -15.00 1.97 12.90
C ASP A 158 -14.98 2.47 11.46
N THR A 159 -14.42 1.69 10.54
CA THR A 159 -14.36 2.05 9.12
C THR A 159 -15.75 2.16 8.51
N LEU A 160 -16.60 1.17 8.74
CA LEU A 160 -17.96 1.14 8.20
C LEU A 160 -18.85 2.25 8.79
N SER A 161 -18.62 2.62 10.05
CA SER A 161 -19.39 3.70 10.71
C SER A 161 -19.00 5.10 10.23
N ARG A 162 -17.74 5.31 9.87
CA ARG A 162 -17.19 6.64 9.52
C ARG A 162 -17.24 6.96 8.02
N PHE A 163 -17.16 5.93 7.16
CA PHE A 163 -17.02 6.08 5.72
C PHE A 163 -18.12 5.32 4.98
N LYS A 164 -18.53 5.86 3.83
CA LYS A 164 -19.49 5.18 2.93
C LYS A 164 -18.77 4.09 2.13
N ILE A 165 -18.49 2.97 2.77
CA ILE A 165 -17.79 1.84 2.17
C ILE A 165 -18.80 0.89 1.52
N LYS A 166 -18.49 0.50 0.26
CA LYS A 166 -19.26 -0.45 -0.54
C LYS A 166 -18.58 -1.82 -0.67
N LYS A 167 -17.35 -1.92 -0.18
CA LYS A 167 -16.54 -3.14 -0.21
C LYS A 167 -16.75 -3.94 1.07
N GLU A 168 -16.70 -5.25 0.94
CA GLU A 168 -16.53 -6.12 2.10
C GLU A 168 -15.13 -5.90 2.69
N ILE A 169 -15.05 -5.84 4.01
CA ILE A 169 -13.79 -5.76 4.74
C ILE A 169 -13.58 -7.09 5.47
N HIS A 170 -12.52 -7.79 5.12
CA HIS A 170 -12.14 -9.05 5.74
C HIS A 170 -11.23 -8.79 6.95
N VAL A 171 -11.55 -9.39 8.09
CA VAL A 171 -10.72 -9.25 9.29
C VAL A 171 -9.63 -10.32 9.28
N ILE A 172 -8.37 -9.89 9.33
CA ILE A 172 -7.19 -10.75 9.44
C ILE A 172 -6.35 -10.19 10.58
N PRO A 173 -6.53 -10.74 11.82
CA PRO A 173 -5.84 -10.27 13.02
C PRO A 173 -4.36 -10.66 13.06
#